data_3eea3ea72b2b79877088ef8801aac2f8
#
_entry.id   3eea3ea72b2b79877088ef8801aac2f8
#
_cell.length_a   1.000
_cell.length_b   1.000
_cell.length_c   1.000
_cell.angle_alpha   90.00
_cell.angle_beta   90.00
_cell.angle_gamma   90.00
#
_symmetry.space_group_name_H-M   'P 1'
#
loop_
_entity.id
_entity.type
_entity.pdbx_description
1 polymer ?
#
loop_
_entity_poly.entity_id
_entity_poly.type
_entity_poly.pdbx_seq_one_letter_code
_entity_poly.pdbx_strand_id
1 'polypeptide(L)'
;MIIIVRALICGGGAPEIHTSRQLSQYAQSLKGMEAYCFQAYADALEIIPNTLAENAGLNAISIVTELRNRHARGERNAGINVRTVCNIRDYESYPNEHCLPRALSQISRKRK
;
A
#
# COMPACT_ATOMS: atom_id res chain seq x y z
N MET A 1 -6.01 4.65 -27.26
CA MET A 1 -5.21 5.43 -26.29
C MET A 1 -4.08 4.54 -25.79
N ILE A 2 -2.84 4.86 -26.12
CA ILE A 2 -1.67 4.08 -25.66
C ILE A 2 -1.21 4.71 -24.33
N ILE A 3 -1.37 3.99 -23.24
CA ILE A 3 -0.86 4.43 -21.92
C ILE A 3 0.59 3.97 -21.82
N ILE A 4 1.51 4.91 -21.87
CA ILE A 4 2.93 4.65 -21.64
C ILE A 4 3.19 4.78 -20.15
N VAL A 5 3.27 3.65 -19.45
CA VAL A 5 3.64 3.60 -18.04
C VAL A 5 5.17 3.73 -17.95
N ARG A 6 5.66 4.84 -17.40
CA ARG A 6 7.10 5.10 -17.23
C ARG A 6 7.65 4.61 -15.89
N ALA A 7 6.78 4.40 -14.91
CA ALA A 7 7.17 3.92 -13.59
C ALA A 7 6.11 2.97 -13.03
N LEU A 8 6.55 2.01 -12.24
CA LEU A 8 5.69 1.07 -11.53
C LEU A 8 5.89 1.26 -10.03
N ILE A 9 4.79 1.23 -9.31
CA ILE A 9 4.78 1.25 -7.84
C ILE A 9 4.11 -0.01 -7.32
N CYS A 10 4.42 -0.40 -6.09
CA CYS A 10 3.77 -1.54 -5.45
C CYS A 10 2.28 -1.26 -5.25
N GLY A 11 1.45 -2.29 -5.46
CA GLY A 11 0.01 -2.24 -5.21
C GLY A 11 -0.36 -2.64 -3.79
N GLY A 12 -1.65 -2.97 -3.59
CA GLY A 12 -2.14 -3.46 -2.30
C GLY A 12 -2.22 -2.40 -1.20
N GLY A 13 -2.34 -1.12 -1.55
CA GLY A 13 -2.41 -0.02 -0.59
C GLY A 13 -1.06 0.38 0.02
N ALA A 14 0.07 -0.11 -0.55
CA ALA A 14 1.40 0.23 -0.06
C ALA A 14 1.75 1.73 -0.16
N PRO A 15 1.57 2.39 -1.32
CA PRO A 15 1.88 3.81 -1.43
C PRO A 15 0.95 4.68 -0.59
N GLU A 16 -0.32 4.29 -0.47
CA GLU A 16 -1.32 5.02 0.31
C GLU A 16 -0.96 5.03 1.79
N ILE A 17 -0.64 3.88 2.37
CA ILE A 17 -0.27 3.78 3.79
C ILE A 17 1.09 4.46 4.07
N HIS A 18 2.02 4.35 3.12
CA HIS A 18 3.32 5.01 3.26
C HIS A 18 3.18 6.53 3.27
N THR A 19 2.38 7.07 2.34
CA THR A 19 2.10 8.51 2.25
C THR A 19 1.30 9.00 3.45
N SER A 20 0.27 8.25 3.88
CA SER A 20 -0.51 8.56 5.10
C SER A 20 0.41 8.74 6.30
N ARG A 21 1.34 7.81 6.50
CA ARG A 21 2.29 7.88 7.61
C ARG A 21 3.20 9.11 7.54
N GLN A 22 3.75 9.42 6.37
CA GLN A 22 4.59 10.60 6.18
C GLN A 22 3.81 11.89 6.43
N LEU A 23 2.57 11.96 5.95
CA LEU A 23 1.68 13.11 6.19
C LEU A 23 1.34 13.27 7.67
N SER A 24 1.06 12.18 8.38
CA SER A 24 0.82 12.24 9.83
C SER A 24 2.04 12.75 10.60
N GLN A 25 3.24 12.33 10.23
CA GLN A 25 4.48 12.85 10.81
C GLN A 25 4.67 14.35 10.51
N TYR A 26 4.38 14.75 9.27
CA TYR A 26 4.45 16.16 8.88
C TYR A 26 3.40 17.01 9.60
N ALA A 27 2.17 16.51 9.75
CA ALA A 27 1.11 17.17 10.48
C ALA A 27 1.49 17.49 11.94
N GLN A 28 2.25 16.60 12.59
CA GLN A 28 2.74 16.84 13.96
C GLN A 28 3.75 17.99 14.05
N SER A 29 4.42 18.34 12.95
CA SER A 29 5.34 19.48 12.90
C SER A 29 4.63 20.82 12.69
N LEU A 30 3.39 20.78 12.19
CA LEU A 30 2.57 21.95 11.93
C LEU A 30 1.77 22.36 13.16
N LYS A 31 1.38 23.63 13.22
CA LYS A 31 0.53 24.16 14.29
C LYS A 31 -0.75 24.75 13.69
N GLY A 32 -1.87 24.56 14.40
CA GLY A 32 -3.16 25.14 14.02
C GLY A 32 -4.00 24.28 13.06
N MET A 33 -4.87 24.94 12.29
CA MET A 33 -5.84 24.27 11.41
C MET A 33 -5.21 23.46 10.29
N GLU A 34 -4.02 23.85 9.82
CA GLU A 34 -3.29 23.12 8.78
C GLU A 34 -2.95 21.69 9.21
N ALA A 35 -2.49 21.51 10.46
CA ALA A 35 -2.21 20.18 11.00
C ALA A 35 -3.44 19.26 10.94
N TYR A 36 -4.60 19.81 11.23
CA TYR A 36 -5.88 19.08 11.18
C TYR A 36 -6.23 18.62 9.76
N CYS A 37 -6.03 19.50 8.77
CA CYS A 37 -6.30 19.16 7.37
C CYS A 37 -5.36 18.04 6.87
N PHE A 38 -4.08 18.12 7.19
CA PHE A 38 -3.10 17.09 6.82
C PHE A 38 -3.40 15.75 7.50
N GLN A 39 -3.80 15.78 8.77
CA GLN A 39 -4.16 14.55 9.48
C GLN A 39 -5.42 13.92 8.89
N ALA A 40 -6.46 14.69 8.62
CA ALA A 40 -7.70 14.20 8.00
C ALA A 40 -7.44 13.58 6.62
N TYR A 41 -6.54 14.16 5.83
CA TYR A 41 -6.15 13.60 4.54
C TYR A 41 -5.36 12.29 4.70
N ALA A 42 -4.45 12.23 5.67
CA ALA A 42 -3.72 11.01 5.99
C ALA A 42 -4.67 9.86 6.38
N ASP A 43 -5.66 10.14 7.22
CA ASP A 43 -6.67 9.16 7.64
C ASP A 43 -7.53 8.70 6.45
N ALA A 44 -7.88 9.61 5.54
CA ALA A 44 -8.62 9.28 4.33
C ALA A 44 -7.86 8.32 3.39
N LEU A 45 -6.53 8.44 3.29
CA LEU A 45 -5.71 7.51 2.49
C LEU A 45 -5.72 6.08 3.06
N GLU A 46 -5.88 5.91 4.36
CA GLU A 46 -5.94 4.59 4.99
C GLU A 46 -7.24 3.83 4.73
N ILE A 47 -8.27 4.52 4.23
CA ILE A 47 -9.54 3.87 3.82
C ILE A 47 -9.29 2.89 2.67
N ILE A 48 -8.33 3.19 1.77
CA ILE A 48 -8.05 2.34 0.61
C ILE A 48 -7.57 0.94 1.03
N PRO A 49 -6.50 0.77 1.81
CA PRO A 49 -6.10 -0.55 2.28
C PRO A 49 -7.14 -1.21 3.20
N ASN A 50 -7.88 -0.42 3.98
CA ASN A 50 -8.96 -0.94 4.81
C ASN A 50 -10.06 -1.61 3.96
N THR A 51 -10.54 -0.93 2.93
CA THR A 51 -11.55 -1.45 2.00
C THR A 51 -11.04 -2.67 1.23
N LEU A 52 -9.75 -2.69 0.84
CA LEU A 52 -9.16 -3.87 0.20
C LEU A 52 -9.17 -5.08 1.12
N ALA A 53 -8.85 -4.90 2.40
CA ALA A 53 -8.88 -5.98 3.39
C ALA A 53 -10.32 -6.48 3.64
N GLU A 54 -11.29 -5.58 3.79
CA GLU A 54 -12.71 -5.92 3.95
C GLU A 54 -13.25 -6.72 2.75
N ASN A 55 -12.96 -6.27 1.53
CA ASN A 55 -13.38 -6.96 0.31
C ASN A 55 -12.74 -8.34 0.14
N ALA A 56 -11.57 -8.55 0.73
CA ALA A 56 -10.91 -9.84 0.79
C ALA A 56 -11.46 -10.76 1.90
N GLY A 57 -12.41 -10.30 2.70
CA GLY A 57 -12.95 -11.04 3.84
C GLY A 57 -11.98 -11.16 5.02
N LEU A 58 -11.00 -10.28 5.10
CA LEU A 58 -9.98 -10.26 6.14
C LEU A 58 -10.36 -9.30 7.27
N ASN A 59 -9.75 -9.48 8.45
CA ASN A 59 -9.90 -8.52 9.53
C ASN A 59 -9.11 -7.24 9.19
N ALA A 60 -9.82 -6.23 8.66
CA ALA A 60 -9.21 -5.01 8.16
C ALA A 60 -8.43 -4.26 9.23
N ILE A 61 -8.94 -4.19 10.47
CA ILE A 61 -8.28 -3.47 11.57
C ILE A 61 -6.91 -4.10 11.88
N SER A 62 -6.85 -5.42 11.99
CA SER A 62 -5.61 -6.14 12.27
C SER A 62 -4.59 -5.96 11.16
N ILE A 63 -5.04 -6.07 9.90
CA ILE A 63 -4.17 -5.97 8.72
C ILE A 63 -3.62 -4.56 8.53
N VAL A 64 -4.46 -3.54 8.63
CA VAL A 64 -4.01 -2.15 8.49
C VAL A 64 -3.03 -1.78 9.62
N THR A 65 -3.28 -2.26 10.84
CA THR A 65 -2.35 -2.06 11.96
C THR A 65 -0.99 -2.72 11.71
N GLU A 66 -0.98 -3.96 11.24
CA GLU A 66 0.27 -4.65 10.89
C GLU A 66 0.98 -3.98 9.71
N LEU A 67 0.22 -3.51 8.71
CA LEU A 67 0.77 -2.77 7.58
C LEU A 67 1.45 -1.46 8.02
N ARG A 68 0.83 -0.71 8.93
CA ARG A 68 1.44 0.47 9.55
C ARG A 68 2.75 0.13 10.27
N ASN A 69 2.78 -0.97 11.03
CA ASN A 69 3.96 -1.41 11.76
C ASN A 69 5.10 -1.78 10.81
N ARG A 70 4.82 -2.45 9.69
CA ARG A 70 5.81 -2.79 8.67
C ARG A 70 6.39 -1.55 7.99
N HIS A 71 5.54 -0.62 7.59
CA HIS A 71 6.00 0.67 7.06
C HIS A 71 6.77 1.49 8.10
N ALA A 72 6.48 1.31 9.40
CA ALA A 72 7.27 1.90 10.49
C ALA A 72 8.68 1.34 10.56
N ARG A 73 8.85 0.05 10.25
CA ARG A 73 10.16 -0.63 10.20
C ARG A 73 10.96 -0.30 8.94
N GLY A 74 10.37 0.41 7.97
CA GLY A 74 11.03 0.81 6.73
C GLY A 74 10.67 -0.03 5.51
N GLU A 75 9.76 -0.97 5.61
CA GLU A 75 9.28 -1.81 4.49
C GLU A 75 8.33 -1.02 3.60
N ARG A 76 8.86 -0.25 2.65
CA ARG A 76 8.08 0.64 1.79
C ARG A 76 7.15 -0.07 0.81
N ASN A 77 7.45 -1.33 0.50
CA ASN A 77 6.75 -2.13 -0.51
C ASN A 77 5.72 -3.10 0.09
N ALA A 78 5.53 -3.08 1.41
CA ALA A 78 4.55 -3.91 2.06
C ALA A 78 3.12 -3.49 1.65
N GLY A 79 2.34 -4.44 1.17
CA GLY A 79 0.97 -4.22 0.71
C GLY A 79 0.08 -5.43 0.99
N ILE A 80 -1.23 -5.25 0.82
CA ILE A 80 -2.22 -6.30 1.05
C ILE A 80 -2.30 -7.21 -0.18
N ASN A 81 -2.16 -8.52 0.04
CA ASN A 81 -2.36 -9.53 -0.98
C ASN A 81 -3.76 -10.15 -0.82
N VAL A 82 -4.68 -9.77 -1.71
CA VAL A 82 -6.08 -10.24 -1.70
C VAL A 82 -6.26 -11.64 -2.32
N ARG A 83 -5.26 -12.21 -2.96
CA ARG A 83 -5.36 -13.52 -3.66
C ARG A 83 -4.98 -14.70 -2.79
N THR A 84 -4.06 -14.50 -1.91
CA THR A 84 -3.70 -15.46 -0.87
C THR A 84 -4.35 -14.99 0.42
N VAL A 85 -5.27 -15.78 0.97
CA VAL A 85 -5.83 -15.60 2.33
C VAL A 85 -4.72 -15.77 3.36
N CYS A 86 -3.51 -15.40 3.01
CA CYS A 86 -2.31 -15.51 3.82
C CYS A 86 -2.02 -14.17 4.44
N ASN A 87 -1.90 -14.21 5.75
CA ASN A 87 -1.35 -13.12 6.54
C ASN A 87 -0.19 -12.44 5.84
N ILE A 88 -0.07 -11.15 6.00
CA ILE A 88 1.06 -10.29 5.65
C ILE A 88 2.45 -10.96 5.92
N ARG A 89 2.52 -11.99 6.78
CA ARG A 89 3.75 -12.75 7.09
C ARG A 89 4.36 -13.52 5.92
N ASP A 90 3.56 -13.91 4.92
CA ASP A 90 4.06 -14.74 3.81
C ASP A 90 4.69 -13.90 2.69
N TYR A 91 4.69 -12.58 2.82
CA TYR A 91 5.30 -11.66 1.86
C TYR A 91 6.84 -11.67 1.91
N GLU A 92 7.42 -12.15 3.00
CA GLU A 92 8.89 -12.29 3.15
C GLU A 92 9.50 -13.38 2.24
N SER A 93 8.68 -14.31 1.75
CA SER A 93 9.14 -15.44 0.94
C SER A 93 9.21 -15.17 -0.56
N TYR A 94 8.70 -14.02 -1.04
CA TYR A 94 8.69 -13.72 -2.48
C TYR A 94 9.47 -12.44 -2.78
N PRO A 95 10.73 -12.55 -3.26
CA PRO A 95 11.50 -11.38 -3.69
C PRO A 95 10.82 -10.76 -4.91
N ASN A 96 10.43 -9.50 -4.78
CA ASN A 96 10.18 -8.46 -5.80
C ASN A 96 9.38 -8.78 -7.08
N GLU A 97 9.06 -10.03 -7.42
CA GLU A 97 8.45 -10.35 -8.72
C GLU A 97 6.91 -10.32 -8.74
N HIS A 98 6.25 -10.25 -7.59
CA HIS A 98 4.79 -10.42 -7.50
C HIS A 98 3.99 -9.13 -7.24
N CYS A 99 4.63 -7.98 -7.11
CA CYS A 99 3.96 -6.68 -7.11
C CYS A 99 3.47 -6.27 -8.52
N LEU A 100 3.93 -6.97 -9.57
CA LEU A 100 3.47 -6.73 -10.92
C LEU A 100 2.16 -7.48 -11.18
N PRO A 101 1.09 -6.81 -11.64
CA PRO A 101 -0.09 -7.50 -12.14
C PRO A 101 0.34 -8.50 -13.21
N ARG A 102 -0.18 -9.72 -13.15
CA ARG A 102 0.11 -10.82 -14.11
C ARG A 102 -0.02 -10.41 -15.59
N ALA A 103 -0.79 -9.35 -15.86
CA ALA A 103 -0.93 -8.75 -17.20
C ALA A 103 0.38 -8.17 -17.76
N LEU A 104 1.24 -7.59 -16.91
CA LEU A 104 2.51 -7.00 -17.37
C LEU A 104 3.61 -8.04 -17.56
N SER A 105 3.59 -9.13 -16.82
CA SER A 105 4.53 -10.25 -17.02
C SER A 105 4.30 -10.96 -18.37
N GLN A 106 3.06 -10.95 -18.89
CA GLN A 106 2.75 -11.50 -20.22
C GLN A 106 3.21 -10.59 -21.37
N ILE A 107 3.22 -9.26 -21.15
CA ILE A 107 3.70 -8.30 -22.16
C ILE A 107 5.22 -8.40 -22.32
N SER A 108 5.96 -8.62 -21.23
CA SER A 108 7.41 -8.81 -21.26
C SER A 108 7.82 -10.09 -22.01
N ARG A 109 7.02 -11.17 -21.92
CA ARG A 109 7.31 -12.44 -22.60
C ARG A 109 7.05 -12.42 -24.12
N LYS A 110 6.23 -11.50 -24.60
CA LYS A 110 5.93 -11.38 -26.05
C LYS A 110 6.91 -10.49 -26.83
N ARG A 111 7.93 -9.94 -26.17
CA ARG A 111 8.97 -9.08 -26.79
C ARG A 111 10.33 -9.75 -26.96
N LYS A 112 10.40 -11.07 -26.85
CA LYS A 112 11.61 -11.83 -27.23
C LYS A 112 11.35 -12.62 -28.49
#